data_31dc3834950f14c6a019a13abe2d1ef4
#
_entry.id   31dc3834950f14c6a019a13abe2d1ef4
#
_cell.length_a   1.000
_cell.length_b   1.000
_cell.length_c   1.000
_cell.angle_alpha   90.00
_cell.angle_beta   90.00
_cell.angle_gamma   90.00
#
_symmetry.space_group_name_H-M   'P 1'
#
loop_
_entity.id
_entity.type
_entity.pdbx_description
1 polymer ?
#
loop_
_entity_poly.entity_id
_entity_poly.type
_entity_poly.pdbx_seq_one_letter_code
_entity_poly.pdbx_strand_id
1 'polypeptide(L)'
;MAGGRADALVPFDEALTRYEPLIGLETHVELGTATKMFCGCPARFGGEPNSLVCPVCLGLPGSLPVTNRAAIEYTIRIGLALNCAIADWCRFARKNYFYPDMPKNFQISQYDEPLCTNGWLDI
;
A
#
# COMPACT_ATOMS: atom_id res chain seq x y z
N MET A 1 9.84 -28.05 31.56
CA MET A 1 9.30 -28.53 30.28
C MET A 1 7.79 -28.29 30.29
N ALA A 2 7.33 -27.16 29.78
CA ALA A 2 5.91 -26.87 29.65
C ALA A 2 5.49 -27.33 28.24
N GLY A 3 4.83 -28.47 28.16
CA GLY A 3 4.21 -28.95 26.95
C GLY A 3 3.04 -28.03 26.60
N GLY A 4 3.19 -27.18 25.59
CA GLY A 4 2.09 -26.42 25.00
C GLY A 4 1.07 -27.44 24.50
N ARG A 5 -0.14 -27.40 25.06
CA ARG A 5 -1.31 -28.04 24.44
C ARG A 5 -1.46 -27.40 23.07
N ALA A 6 -1.30 -28.19 22.01
CA ALA A 6 -1.84 -27.81 20.72
C ALA A 6 -3.35 -27.68 20.94
N ASP A 7 -3.85 -26.45 20.96
CA ASP A 7 -5.30 -26.22 21.00
C ASP A 7 -5.91 -26.95 19.81
N ALA A 8 -6.83 -27.86 20.09
CA ALA A 8 -7.50 -28.60 19.04
C ALA A 8 -8.22 -27.59 18.15
N LEU A 9 -7.97 -27.65 16.82
CA LEU A 9 -8.63 -26.78 15.86
C LEU A 9 -10.15 -26.98 15.97
N VAL A 10 -10.86 -25.89 16.12
CA VAL A 10 -12.32 -25.89 16.13
C VAL A 10 -12.80 -26.07 14.69
N PRO A 11 -13.78 -26.99 14.43
CA PRO A 11 -14.38 -27.08 13.11
C PRO A 11 -14.94 -25.74 12.64
N PHE A 12 -14.83 -25.45 11.33
CA PHE A 12 -15.20 -24.16 10.77
C PHE A 12 -16.63 -23.75 11.09
N ASP A 13 -17.59 -24.67 10.92
CA ASP A 13 -19.00 -24.41 11.19
C ASP A 13 -19.26 -24.09 12.67
N GLU A 14 -18.53 -24.74 13.58
CA GLU A 14 -18.61 -24.44 15.00
C GLU A 14 -17.99 -23.07 15.31
N ALA A 15 -16.88 -22.73 14.65
CA ALA A 15 -16.25 -21.42 14.81
C ALA A 15 -17.18 -20.28 14.39
N LEU A 16 -17.93 -20.42 13.32
CA LEU A 16 -18.89 -19.42 12.83
C LEU A 16 -20.04 -19.15 13.80
N THR A 17 -20.34 -20.07 14.73
CA THR A 17 -21.36 -19.82 15.77
C THR A 17 -20.86 -18.93 16.91
N ARG A 18 -19.55 -18.76 17.04
CA ARG A 18 -18.90 -18.06 18.17
C ARG A 18 -18.15 -16.80 17.73
N TYR A 19 -17.69 -16.75 16.47
CA TYR A 19 -16.83 -15.71 15.95
C TYR A 19 -17.36 -15.18 14.62
N GLU A 20 -17.22 -13.89 14.42
CA GLU A 20 -17.40 -13.23 13.13
C GLU A 20 -16.05 -13.20 12.39
N PRO A 21 -15.88 -13.88 11.25
CA PRO A 21 -14.64 -13.83 10.49
C PRO A 21 -14.55 -12.51 9.74
N LEU A 22 -13.45 -11.78 9.95
CA LEU A 22 -13.12 -10.58 9.20
C LEU A 22 -11.87 -10.86 8.36
N ILE A 23 -11.95 -10.58 7.06
CA ILE A 23 -10.84 -10.78 6.14
C ILE A 23 -10.49 -9.42 5.53
N GLY A 24 -9.22 -9.00 5.71
CA GLY A 24 -8.65 -7.86 5.03
C GLY A 24 -7.72 -8.32 3.92
N LEU A 25 -7.81 -7.69 2.75
CA LEU A 25 -6.93 -7.92 1.62
C LEU A 25 -6.25 -6.62 1.22
N GLU A 26 -4.95 -6.68 0.98
CA GLU A 26 -4.17 -5.60 0.40
C GLU A 26 -3.61 -6.05 -0.95
N THR A 27 -3.92 -5.30 -2.00
CA THR A 27 -3.43 -5.60 -3.34
C THR A 27 -2.44 -4.55 -3.78
N HIS A 28 -1.21 -4.97 -4.06
CA HIS A 28 -0.16 -4.10 -4.60
C HIS A 28 -0.20 -4.13 -6.12
N VAL A 29 -0.27 -2.95 -6.74
CA VAL A 29 -0.27 -2.79 -8.19
C VAL A 29 0.93 -1.95 -8.60
N GLU A 30 1.78 -2.49 -9.46
CA GLU A 30 2.88 -1.76 -10.08
C GLU A 30 2.36 -1.07 -11.35
N LEU A 31 2.33 0.27 -11.33
CA LEU A 31 1.84 1.06 -12.45
C LEU A 31 2.94 1.25 -13.51
N GLY A 32 2.57 1.18 -14.79
CA GLY A 32 3.46 1.39 -15.92
C GLY A 32 3.83 2.86 -16.16
N THR A 33 4.29 3.55 -15.10
CA THR A 33 4.75 4.95 -15.19
C THR A 33 6.24 5.04 -15.51
N ALA A 34 6.67 6.10 -16.18
CA ALA A 34 8.08 6.33 -16.50
C ALA A 34 8.93 6.62 -15.26
N THR A 35 8.32 7.23 -14.24
CA THR A 35 9.00 7.57 -12.98
C THR A 35 8.27 6.99 -11.78
N LYS A 36 8.96 6.93 -10.64
CA LYS A 36 8.38 6.49 -9.36
C LYS A 36 7.23 7.41 -8.93
N MET A 37 6.43 6.94 -7.97
CA MET A 37 5.23 7.64 -7.48
C MET A 37 5.53 9.02 -6.89
N PHE A 38 6.65 9.18 -6.18
CA PHE A 38 6.94 10.38 -5.38
C PHE A 38 8.25 11.09 -5.73
N CYS A 39 8.91 10.69 -6.82
CA CYS A 39 10.13 11.36 -7.30
C CYS A 39 10.35 11.14 -8.80
N GLY A 40 11.30 11.87 -9.37
CA GLY A 40 11.66 11.79 -10.80
C GLY A 40 12.56 10.61 -11.18
N CYS A 41 12.92 9.72 -10.26
CA CYS A 41 13.74 8.56 -10.58
C CYS A 41 12.98 7.60 -11.51
N PRO A 42 13.68 7.00 -12.51
CA PRO A 42 13.06 6.02 -13.39
C PRO A 42 12.43 4.84 -12.64
N ALA A 43 11.22 4.45 -13.03
CA ALA A 43 10.55 3.25 -12.54
C ALA A 43 10.86 2.09 -13.49
N ARG A 44 12.08 1.57 -13.45
CA ARG A 44 12.52 0.43 -14.26
C ARG A 44 13.19 -0.63 -13.41
N PHE A 45 13.05 -1.87 -13.81
CA PHE A 45 13.76 -3.00 -13.21
C PHE A 45 15.17 -3.14 -13.81
N GLY A 46 16.11 -3.77 -13.08
CA GLY A 46 17.42 -4.19 -13.57
C GLY A 46 18.45 -3.08 -13.73
N GLY A 47 18.32 -1.97 -13.03
CA GLY A 47 19.39 -0.96 -12.92
C GLY A 47 20.51 -1.43 -12.01
N GLU A 48 21.74 -0.88 -12.20
CA GLU A 48 22.86 -1.07 -11.28
C GLU A 48 22.48 -0.65 -9.85
N PRO A 49 23.06 -1.29 -8.82
CA PRO A 49 22.79 -0.93 -7.43
C PRO A 49 22.92 0.58 -7.19
N ASN A 50 21.95 1.17 -6.51
CA ASN A 50 21.88 2.59 -6.17
C ASN A 50 21.88 3.59 -7.35
N SER A 51 21.69 3.14 -8.59
CA SER A 51 21.63 4.02 -9.76
C SER A 51 20.25 4.68 -9.97
N LEU A 52 19.21 4.14 -9.35
CA LEU A 52 17.82 4.61 -9.50
C LEU A 52 17.27 5.19 -8.19
N VAL A 53 18.09 5.93 -7.47
CA VAL A 53 17.72 6.53 -6.18
C VAL A 53 18.05 8.03 -6.13
N CYS A 54 17.29 8.75 -5.30
CA CYS A 54 17.51 10.16 -5.00
C CYS A 54 17.17 10.43 -3.51
N PRO A 55 17.51 11.59 -2.97
CA PRO A 55 17.19 11.94 -1.58
C PRO A 55 15.72 11.72 -1.20
N VAL A 56 14.79 11.96 -2.12
CA VAL A 56 13.35 11.78 -1.88
C VAL A 56 12.99 10.31 -1.66
N CYS A 57 13.33 9.43 -2.60
CA CYS A 57 12.97 8.02 -2.46
C CYS A 57 13.80 7.27 -1.39
N LEU A 58 14.94 7.82 -0.99
CA LEU A 58 15.72 7.37 0.17
C LEU A 58 15.14 7.88 1.50
N GLY A 59 14.24 8.86 1.45
CA GLY A 59 13.66 9.44 2.66
C GLY A 59 14.62 10.28 3.49
N LEU A 60 15.59 10.94 2.86
CA LEU A 60 16.58 11.74 3.58
C LEU A 60 15.95 12.97 4.25
N PRO A 61 16.48 13.43 5.39
CA PRO A 61 15.98 14.61 6.09
C PRO A 61 15.89 15.84 5.19
N GLY A 62 14.77 16.55 5.25
CA GLY A 62 14.51 17.75 4.43
C GLY A 62 14.01 17.48 3.02
N SER A 63 14.01 16.24 2.55
CA SER A 63 13.46 15.89 1.23
C SER A 63 11.95 15.77 1.27
N LEU A 64 11.27 16.38 0.31
CA LEU A 64 9.81 16.33 0.18
C LEU A 64 9.41 15.56 -1.08
N PRO A 65 8.42 14.66 -0.99
CA PRO A 65 7.90 13.93 -2.14
C PRO A 65 7.18 14.86 -3.12
N VAL A 66 7.29 14.56 -4.42
CA VAL A 66 6.51 15.18 -5.49
C VAL A 66 5.73 14.09 -6.19
N THR A 67 4.40 14.20 -6.18
CA THR A 67 3.50 13.17 -6.71
C THR A 67 3.57 13.09 -8.23
N ASN A 68 3.66 11.88 -8.75
CA ASN A 68 3.60 11.60 -10.18
C ASN A 68 2.17 11.71 -10.68
N ARG A 69 1.91 12.68 -11.56
CA ARG A 69 0.59 12.95 -12.14
C ARG A 69 0.02 11.73 -12.87
N ALA A 70 0.82 11.03 -13.68
CA ALA A 70 0.37 9.85 -14.42
C ALA A 70 -0.08 8.72 -13.47
N ALA A 71 0.61 8.55 -12.32
CA ALA A 71 0.19 7.58 -11.31
C ALA A 71 -1.17 7.92 -10.71
N ILE A 72 -1.45 9.21 -10.44
CA ILE A 72 -2.78 9.64 -9.96
C ILE A 72 -3.85 9.38 -11.03
N GLU A 73 -3.59 9.73 -12.28
CA GLU A 73 -4.54 9.47 -13.38
C GLU A 73 -4.84 7.97 -13.54
N TYR A 74 -3.83 7.11 -13.42
CA TYR A 74 -4.02 5.65 -13.46
C TYR A 74 -4.79 5.14 -12.24
N THR A 75 -4.52 5.67 -11.05
CA THR A 75 -5.27 5.32 -9.83
C THR A 75 -6.75 5.70 -9.95
N ILE A 76 -7.06 6.88 -10.51
CA ILE A 76 -8.44 7.29 -10.77
C ILE A 76 -9.12 6.31 -11.76
N ARG A 77 -8.44 5.90 -12.82
CA ARG A 77 -8.98 4.92 -13.79
C ARG A 77 -9.25 3.57 -13.12
N ILE A 78 -8.35 3.10 -12.26
CA ILE A 78 -8.55 1.88 -11.47
C ILE A 78 -9.75 2.05 -10.54
N GLY A 79 -9.82 3.16 -9.82
CA GLY A 79 -10.95 3.47 -8.94
C GLY A 79 -12.29 3.45 -9.67
N LEU A 80 -12.37 4.10 -10.84
CA LEU A 80 -13.58 4.07 -11.67
C LEU A 80 -13.94 2.67 -12.15
N ALA A 81 -12.95 1.85 -12.53
CA ALA A 81 -13.16 0.46 -12.93
C ALA A 81 -13.65 -0.43 -11.78
N LEU A 82 -13.33 -0.07 -10.55
CA LEU A 82 -13.78 -0.73 -9.32
C LEU A 82 -15.01 -0.05 -8.69
N ASN A 83 -15.72 0.78 -9.43
CA ASN A 83 -16.90 1.49 -8.96
C ASN A 83 -16.68 2.35 -7.70
N CYS A 84 -15.47 2.86 -7.51
CA CYS A 84 -15.16 3.72 -6.38
C CYS A 84 -15.74 5.13 -6.54
N ALA A 85 -16.06 5.75 -5.41
CA ALA A 85 -16.18 7.19 -5.32
C ALA A 85 -14.79 7.81 -5.37
N ILE A 86 -14.58 8.79 -6.26
CA ILE A 86 -13.33 9.54 -6.38
C ILE A 86 -13.46 10.83 -5.57
N ALA A 87 -12.51 11.05 -4.67
CA ALA A 87 -12.50 12.23 -3.83
C ALA A 87 -12.06 13.48 -4.61
N ASP A 88 -12.70 14.62 -4.37
CA ASP A 88 -12.27 15.92 -4.90
C ASP A 88 -10.95 16.40 -4.29
N TRP A 89 -10.65 15.92 -3.10
CA TRP A 89 -9.43 16.19 -2.36
C TRP A 89 -8.97 14.96 -1.59
N CYS A 90 -7.67 14.74 -1.53
CA CYS A 90 -7.08 13.63 -0.77
C CYS A 90 -5.76 14.06 -0.15
N ARG A 91 -5.29 13.30 0.84
CA ARG A 91 -4.05 13.58 1.54
C ARG A 91 -3.16 12.35 1.61
N PHE A 92 -1.86 12.55 1.40
CA PHE A 92 -0.85 11.57 1.72
C PHE A 92 -0.39 11.72 3.18
N ALA A 93 -0.30 10.59 3.87
CA ALA A 93 0.21 10.47 5.22
C ALA A 93 1.55 9.73 5.23
N ARG A 94 2.29 9.81 6.33
CA ARG A 94 3.51 9.04 6.56
C ARG A 94 3.23 7.96 7.57
N LYS A 95 3.37 6.70 7.15
CA LYS A 95 3.32 5.53 8.03
C LYS A 95 4.75 5.22 8.47
N ASN A 96 5.06 5.42 9.73
CA ASN A 96 6.38 5.11 10.28
C ASN A 96 6.32 3.76 11.01
N TYR A 97 7.27 2.87 10.71
CA TYR A 97 7.41 1.60 11.40
C TYR A 97 8.84 1.08 11.28
N PHE A 98 9.24 0.28 12.26
CA PHE A 98 10.56 -0.34 12.30
C PHE A 98 10.41 -1.81 11.97
N TYR A 99 10.94 -2.22 10.82
CA TYR A 99 10.93 -3.60 10.39
C TYR A 99 12.25 -3.96 9.68
N PRO A 100 12.75 -5.19 9.81
CA PRO A 100 14.06 -5.56 9.24
C PRO A 100 14.19 -5.36 7.73
N ASP A 101 13.09 -5.47 6.97
CA ASP A 101 13.04 -5.33 5.53
C ASP A 101 12.75 -3.90 5.03
N MET A 102 12.60 -2.93 5.96
CA MET A 102 12.30 -1.53 5.63
C MET A 102 13.31 -0.58 6.28
N PRO A 103 14.55 -0.48 5.75
CA PRO A 103 15.63 0.29 6.40
C PRO A 103 15.34 1.80 6.50
N LYS A 104 14.52 2.40 5.64
CA LYS A 104 14.14 3.80 5.74
C LYS A 104 13.07 4.10 6.79
N ASN A 105 12.47 3.10 7.39
CA ASN A 105 11.50 3.16 8.48
C ASN A 105 10.22 3.97 8.22
N PHE A 106 9.90 4.32 6.97
CA PHE A 106 8.63 4.96 6.64
C PHE A 106 8.13 4.62 5.23
N GLN A 107 6.83 4.76 5.07
CA GLN A 107 6.13 4.61 3.80
C GLN A 107 5.15 5.77 3.64
N ILE A 108 5.08 6.37 2.45
CA ILE A 108 4.02 7.32 2.13
C ILE A 108 2.75 6.51 1.84
N SER A 109 1.66 6.89 2.45
CA SER A 109 0.40 6.15 2.43
C SER A 109 -0.79 7.12 2.38
N GLN A 110 -1.99 6.58 2.24
CA GLN A 110 -3.24 7.29 2.51
C GLN A 110 -3.99 6.52 3.59
N TYR A 111 -4.57 7.20 4.56
CA TYR A 111 -5.25 6.57 5.69
C TYR A 111 -6.69 7.08 5.83
N ASP A 112 -6.86 8.32 6.24
CA ASP A 112 -8.14 8.94 6.57
C ASP A 112 -8.82 9.62 5.38
N GLU A 113 -8.05 10.06 4.39
CA GLU A 113 -8.52 10.82 3.23
C GLU A 113 -7.93 10.25 1.93
N PRO A 114 -8.28 9.00 1.58
CA PRO A 114 -7.78 8.36 0.37
C PRO A 114 -8.43 8.92 -0.90
N LEU A 115 -7.78 8.73 -2.04
CA LEU A 115 -8.28 9.17 -3.34
C LEU A 115 -9.54 8.41 -3.78
N CYS A 116 -9.64 7.12 -3.45
CA CYS A 116 -10.75 6.25 -3.86
C CYS A 116 -11.36 5.56 -2.65
N THR A 117 -12.69 5.55 -2.57
CA THR A 117 -13.44 4.93 -1.47
C THR A 117 -14.66 4.17 -1.97
N ASN A 118 -15.21 3.31 -1.13
CA ASN A 118 -16.50 2.63 -1.35
C ASN A 118 -16.59 1.87 -2.68
N GLY A 119 -15.47 1.32 -3.14
CA GLY A 119 -15.45 0.49 -4.34
C GLY A 119 -16.07 -0.88 -4.11
N TRP A 120 -16.51 -1.49 -5.23
CA TRP A 120 -17.05 -2.85 -5.22
C TRP A 120 -16.78 -3.53 -6.56
N LEU A 121 -16.72 -4.84 -6.55
CA LEU A 121 -16.56 -5.68 -7.73
C LEU A 121 -17.36 -6.95 -7.55
N ASP A 122 -18.19 -7.27 -8.53
CA ASP A 122 -18.87 -8.56 -8.61
C ASP A 122 -17.89 -9.63 -9.14
N ILE A 123 -17.85 -10.80 -8.49
CA ILE A 123 -16.99 -11.95 -8.84
C ILE A 123 -17.79 -13.21 -9.07
#